data_c43e2e64320b9543e569ce82e3979dce
#
_entry.id   c43e2e64320b9543e569ce82e3979dce
#
_cell.length_a   1.000
_cell.length_b   1.000
_cell.length_c   1.000
_cell.angle_alpha   90.00
_cell.angle_beta   90.00
_cell.angle_gamma   90.00
#
_symmetry.space_group_name_H-M   'P 1'
#
loop_
_entity.id
_entity.type
_entity.pdbx_description
1 polymer ?
#
loop_
_entity_poly.entity_id
_entity_poly.type
_entity_poly.pdbx_seq_one_letter_code
_entity_poly.pdbx_strand_id
1 'polypeptide(L)'
;MDEFEEMLLKVIDGTLRYSLGDRTVEVFYKYLRGKGFLFSDIPRNPDFFFNELRKVLESEGNRFSGSVSALGTVSILERTIIEILCRKLGFKFEEKGPIIFSEWVKKVREAHALNLTRMNPEKKEVTHIEEESKHLGS
;
A
#
# COMPACT_ATOMS: atom_id res chain seq x y z
N MET A 1 -3.62 14.22 4.84
CA MET A 1 -3.45 12.78 4.51
C MET A 1 -3.99 11.95 5.67
N ASP A 2 -4.79 10.94 5.36
CA ASP A 2 -5.39 10.16 6.44
C ASP A 2 -4.46 9.04 6.91
N GLU A 3 -4.86 8.39 8.00
CA GLU A 3 -4.05 7.35 8.63
C GLU A 3 -3.77 6.19 7.70
N PHE A 4 -4.77 5.82 6.89
CA PHE A 4 -4.59 4.72 5.96
C PHE A 4 -3.51 5.04 4.94
N GLU A 5 -3.55 6.25 4.40
CA GLU A 5 -2.56 6.67 3.41
C GLU A 5 -1.17 6.71 4.00
N GLU A 6 -1.05 7.18 5.24
CA GLU A 6 0.26 7.17 5.90
C GLU A 6 0.79 5.76 6.09
N MET A 7 -0.08 4.85 6.49
CA MET A 7 0.32 3.46 6.64
C MET A 7 0.75 2.85 5.31
N LEU A 8 -0.04 3.12 4.26
CA LEU A 8 0.29 2.62 2.93
C LEU A 8 1.66 3.12 2.49
N LEU A 9 1.93 4.40 2.67
CA LEU A 9 3.21 4.98 2.28
C LEU A 9 4.36 4.36 3.06
N LYS A 10 4.18 4.12 4.36
CA LYS A 10 5.21 3.47 5.15
C LYS A 10 5.50 2.06 4.67
N VAL A 11 4.45 1.32 4.35
CA VAL A 11 4.63 -0.05 3.87
C VAL A 11 5.35 -0.05 2.53
N ILE A 12 4.96 0.86 1.64
CA ILE A 12 5.60 0.96 0.33
C ILE A 12 7.09 1.30 0.50
N ASP A 13 7.37 2.35 1.26
CA ASP A 13 8.76 2.79 1.45
C ASP A 13 9.61 1.69 2.07
N GLY A 14 9.11 1.06 3.12
CA GLY A 14 9.86 0.00 3.79
C GLY A 14 10.12 -1.20 2.89
N THR A 15 9.13 -1.60 2.12
CA THR A 15 9.26 -2.73 1.23
C THR A 15 10.28 -2.45 0.13
N LEU A 16 10.20 -1.26 -0.45
CA LEU A 16 11.15 -0.88 -1.50
C LEU A 16 12.57 -0.83 -0.97
N ARG A 17 12.77 -0.22 0.19
CA ARG A 17 14.12 -0.11 0.75
C ARG A 17 14.70 -1.45 1.12
N TYR A 18 13.88 -2.32 1.64
CA TYR A 18 14.33 -3.67 1.96
C TYR A 18 14.74 -4.44 0.70
N SER A 19 13.99 -4.27 -0.37
CA SER A 19 14.20 -5.05 -1.59
C SER A 19 15.23 -4.45 -2.53
N LEU A 20 15.28 -3.13 -2.64
CA LEU A 20 16.10 -2.45 -3.63
C LEU A 20 17.28 -1.68 -3.02
N GLY A 21 17.25 -1.48 -1.72
CA GLY A 21 18.28 -0.71 -1.02
C GLY A 21 17.95 0.77 -0.96
N ASP A 22 18.48 1.42 0.07
CA ASP A 22 18.17 2.83 0.31
C ASP A 22 18.58 3.74 -0.84
N ARG A 23 19.77 3.49 -1.38
CA ARG A 23 20.28 4.35 -2.43
C ARG A 23 19.41 4.30 -3.67
N THR A 24 19.04 3.11 -4.10
CA THR A 24 18.19 2.94 -5.28
C THR A 24 16.87 3.64 -5.08
N VAL A 25 16.27 3.50 -3.90
CA VAL A 25 14.98 4.11 -3.61
C VAL A 25 15.08 5.63 -3.61
N GLU A 26 16.14 6.18 -3.01
CA GLU A 26 16.31 7.63 -3.01
C GLU A 26 16.49 8.19 -4.41
N VAL A 27 17.26 7.49 -5.24
CA VAL A 27 17.43 7.91 -6.62
C VAL A 27 16.10 7.88 -7.37
N PHE A 28 15.32 6.82 -7.13
CA PHE A 28 14.03 6.71 -7.77
C PHE A 28 13.07 7.82 -7.34
N TYR A 29 13.03 8.13 -6.05
CA TYR A 29 12.16 9.20 -5.57
C TYR A 29 12.57 10.54 -6.18
N LYS A 30 13.88 10.77 -6.30
CA LYS A 30 14.36 12.00 -6.92
C LYS A 30 13.94 12.06 -8.38
N TYR A 31 14.02 10.95 -9.08
CA TYR A 31 13.58 10.85 -10.47
C TYR A 31 12.11 11.24 -10.60
N LEU A 32 11.28 10.72 -9.70
CA LEU A 32 9.86 11.04 -9.72
C LEU A 32 9.59 12.51 -9.42
N ARG A 33 10.33 13.09 -8.48
CA ARG A 33 10.17 14.51 -8.18
C ARG A 33 10.48 15.36 -9.41
N GLY A 34 11.46 14.94 -10.19
CA GLY A 34 11.78 15.63 -11.44
C GLY A 34 10.65 15.59 -12.44
N LYS A 35 9.75 14.62 -12.31
CA LYS A 35 8.57 14.53 -13.15
C LYS A 35 7.33 15.16 -12.51
N GLY A 36 7.51 15.79 -11.36
CA GLY A 36 6.39 16.43 -10.68
C GLY A 36 5.54 15.48 -9.84
N PHE A 37 6.05 14.28 -9.56
CA PHE A 37 5.34 13.30 -8.78
C PHE A 37 6.00 13.13 -7.41
N LEU A 38 5.27 13.48 -6.36
CA LEU A 38 5.80 13.41 -5.01
C LEU A 38 5.43 12.08 -4.36
N PHE A 39 6.23 11.71 -3.35
CA PHE A 39 5.94 10.49 -2.60
C PHE A 39 4.50 10.48 -2.08
N SER A 40 4.02 11.62 -1.61
CA SER A 40 2.65 11.74 -1.08
C SER A 40 1.57 11.60 -2.14
N ASP A 41 1.94 11.58 -3.42
CA ASP A 41 0.97 11.41 -4.50
C ASP A 41 0.67 9.94 -4.78
N ILE A 42 1.45 9.02 -4.20
CA ILE A 42 1.30 7.59 -4.49
C ILE A 42 -0.13 7.08 -4.23
N PRO A 43 -0.76 7.41 -3.10
CA PRO A 43 -2.10 6.86 -2.86
C PRO A 43 -3.13 7.26 -3.90
N ARG A 44 -2.93 8.40 -4.54
CA ARG A 44 -3.86 8.85 -5.56
C ARG A 44 -3.60 8.23 -6.92
N ASN A 45 -2.36 7.83 -7.17
CA ASN A 45 -2.04 7.24 -8.48
C ASN A 45 -0.92 6.21 -8.34
N PRO A 46 -1.20 5.10 -7.66
CA PRO A 46 -0.18 4.07 -7.48
C PRO A 46 0.25 3.42 -8.79
N ASP A 47 -0.64 3.39 -9.77
CA ASP A 47 -0.30 2.78 -11.06
C ASP A 47 0.83 3.54 -11.74
N PHE A 48 0.79 4.87 -11.71
CA PHE A 48 1.86 5.66 -12.28
C PHE A 48 3.18 5.36 -11.57
N PHE A 49 3.14 5.30 -10.24
CA PHE A 49 4.33 5.03 -9.44
C PHE A 49 4.99 3.72 -9.84
N PHE A 50 4.22 2.65 -9.88
CA PHE A 50 4.79 1.33 -10.17
C PHE A 50 5.16 1.18 -11.65
N ASN A 51 4.44 1.84 -12.55
CA ASN A 51 4.83 1.83 -13.95
C ASN A 51 6.18 2.52 -14.16
N GLU A 52 6.40 3.64 -13.47
CA GLU A 52 7.69 4.32 -13.55
C GLU A 52 8.79 3.47 -12.93
N LEU A 53 8.48 2.76 -11.85
CA LEU A 53 9.46 1.87 -11.24
C LEU A 53 9.86 0.77 -12.22
N ARG A 54 8.90 0.20 -12.94
CA ARG A 54 9.20 -0.80 -13.96
C ARG A 54 10.15 -0.25 -15.00
N LYS A 55 9.89 0.97 -15.48
CA LYS A 55 10.74 1.59 -16.49
C LYS A 55 12.16 1.79 -15.99
N VAL A 56 12.31 2.27 -14.77
CA VAL A 56 13.63 2.52 -14.20
C VAL A 56 14.40 1.22 -14.04
N LEU A 57 13.76 0.19 -13.51
CA LEU A 57 14.44 -1.10 -13.32
C LEU A 57 14.81 -1.74 -14.63
N GLU A 58 13.96 -1.58 -15.66
CA GLU A 58 14.28 -2.10 -16.99
C GLU A 58 15.49 -1.40 -17.57
N SER A 59 15.54 -0.08 -17.46
CA SER A 59 16.63 0.67 -18.04
C SER A 59 17.95 0.42 -17.33
N GLU A 60 17.90 0.02 -16.05
CA GLU A 60 19.11 -0.33 -15.32
C GLU A 60 19.61 -1.73 -15.66
N GLY A 61 18.83 -2.48 -16.38
CA GLY A 61 19.23 -3.80 -16.83
C GLY A 61 19.33 -4.79 -15.70
N ASN A 62 20.41 -5.57 -15.68
CA ASN A 62 20.56 -6.67 -14.73
C ASN A 62 21.11 -6.28 -13.39
N ARG A 63 21.19 -5.00 -13.10
CA ARG A 63 21.82 -4.54 -11.88
C ARG A 63 21.10 -4.97 -10.62
N PHE A 64 19.79 -5.17 -10.70
CA PHE A 64 19.01 -5.45 -9.51
C PHE A 64 18.71 -6.91 -9.30
N SER A 65 18.77 -7.71 -10.36
CA SER A 65 18.38 -9.09 -10.19
C SER A 65 18.88 -9.89 -11.36
N GLY A 66 19.64 -10.88 -11.13
CA GLY A 66 20.21 -11.67 -12.19
C GLY A 66 19.20 -12.33 -13.10
N SER A 67 18.14 -12.89 -12.54
CA SER A 67 17.25 -13.73 -13.31
C SER A 67 15.80 -13.25 -13.35
N VAL A 68 15.44 -12.25 -12.56
CA VAL A 68 14.06 -11.78 -12.51
C VAL A 68 13.94 -10.50 -13.32
N SER A 69 12.96 -10.46 -14.22
CA SER A 69 12.75 -9.27 -15.03
C SER A 69 12.22 -8.12 -14.19
N ALA A 70 12.33 -6.90 -14.70
CA ALA A 70 11.80 -5.73 -14.02
C ALA A 70 10.31 -5.88 -13.75
N LEU A 71 9.58 -6.41 -14.72
CA LEU A 71 8.16 -6.63 -14.58
C LEU A 71 7.86 -7.58 -13.43
N GLY A 72 8.60 -8.71 -13.37
CA GLY A 72 8.41 -9.67 -12.30
C GLY A 72 8.78 -9.12 -10.94
N THR A 73 9.86 -8.34 -10.88
CA THR A 73 10.29 -7.73 -9.63
C THR A 73 9.21 -6.81 -9.08
N VAL A 74 8.65 -5.95 -9.91
CA VAL A 74 7.63 -5.01 -9.46
C VAL A 74 6.36 -5.74 -9.04
N SER A 75 5.98 -6.79 -9.77
CA SER A 75 4.81 -7.58 -9.40
C SER A 75 4.96 -8.21 -8.02
N ILE A 76 6.16 -8.70 -7.72
CA ILE A 76 6.42 -9.26 -6.39
C ILE A 76 6.34 -8.18 -5.32
N LEU A 77 6.88 -6.99 -5.61
CA LEU A 77 6.82 -5.89 -4.66
C LEU A 77 5.38 -5.46 -4.39
N GLU A 78 4.59 -5.33 -5.45
CA GLU A 78 3.18 -4.96 -5.30
C GLU A 78 2.44 -5.95 -4.41
N ARG A 79 2.66 -7.23 -4.65
CA ARG A 79 2.00 -8.27 -3.88
C ARG A 79 2.45 -8.26 -2.42
N THR A 80 3.74 -8.09 -2.20
CA THR A 80 4.30 -8.04 -0.85
C THR A 80 3.72 -6.87 -0.06
N ILE A 81 3.60 -5.72 -0.72
CA ILE A 81 3.03 -4.54 -0.07
C ILE A 81 1.60 -4.82 0.38
N ILE A 82 0.79 -5.40 -0.49
CA ILE A 82 -0.59 -5.72 -0.15
C ILE A 82 -0.65 -6.75 0.98
N GLU A 83 0.22 -7.75 0.95
CA GLU A 83 0.26 -8.74 2.03
C GLU A 83 0.57 -8.11 3.38
N ILE A 84 1.57 -7.23 3.40
CA ILE A 84 1.95 -6.58 4.65
C ILE A 84 0.82 -5.67 5.14
N LEU A 85 0.23 -4.92 4.22
CA LEU A 85 -0.86 -4.03 4.56
C LEU A 85 -2.03 -4.80 5.16
N CYS A 86 -2.42 -5.89 4.53
CA CYS A 86 -3.50 -6.73 5.03
C CYS A 86 -3.18 -7.29 6.41
N ARG A 87 -1.93 -7.75 6.60
CA ARG A 87 -1.53 -8.29 7.90
C ARG A 87 -1.60 -7.23 9.00
N LYS A 88 -1.16 -6.02 8.69
CA LYS A 88 -1.20 -4.94 9.67
C LYS A 88 -2.62 -4.56 10.06
N LEU A 89 -3.55 -4.72 9.15
CA LEU A 89 -4.94 -4.34 9.38
C LEU A 89 -5.83 -5.52 9.80
N GLY A 90 -5.24 -6.71 9.90
CA GLY A 90 -5.99 -7.87 10.37
C GLY A 90 -6.83 -8.55 9.31
N PHE A 91 -6.52 -8.34 8.04
CA PHE A 91 -7.24 -8.97 6.94
C PHE A 91 -6.43 -10.12 6.37
N LYS A 92 -7.12 -11.10 5.83
CA LYS A 92 -6.47 -12.20 5.13
C LYS A 92 -6.23 -11.83 3.69
N PHE A 93 -5.07 -12.23 3.18
CA PHE A 93 -4.76 -12.07 1.77
C PHE A 93 -4.47 -13.47 1.23
N GLU A 94 -5.41 -14.02 0.51
CA GLU A 94 -5.29 -15.39 0.01
C GLU A 94 -5.30 -15.46 -1.51
N GLU A 95 -5.20 -14.32 -2.14
CA GLU A 95 -5.22 -14.26 -3.59
C GLU A 95 -4.00 -14.95 -4.16
N LYS A 96 -4.21 -15.79 -5.16
CA LYS A 96 -3.13 -16.47 -5.87
C LYS A 96 -3.11 -15.95 -7.28
N GLY A 97 -1.91 -15.73 -7.81
CA GLY A 97 -1.80 -15.21 -9.15
C GLY A 97 -1.67 -13.70 -9.17
N PRO A 98 -1.74 -13.11 -10.36
CA PRO A 98 -1.51 -11.66 -10.50
C PRO A 98 -2.58 -10.85 -9.80
N ILE A 99 -2.18 -9.68 -9.29
CA ILE A 99 -3.12 -8.76 -8.66
C ILE A 99 -3.03 -7.42 -9.36
N ILE A 100 -4.09 -6.62 -9.21
CA ILE A 100 -4.08 -5.24 -9.65
C ILE A 100 -3.96 -4.41 -8.39
N PHE A 101 -2.80 -3.79 -8.22
CA PHE A 101 -2.44 -3.13 -6.98
C PHE A 101 -3.46 -2.07 -6.55
N SER A 102 -3.84 -1.19 -7.49
CA SER A 102 -4.76 -0.11 -7.16
C SER A 102 -6.12 -0.64 -6.70
N GLU A 103 -6.58 -1.74 -7.27
CA GLU A 103 -7.84 -2.33 -6.86
C GLU A 103 -7.75 -2.92 -5.45
N TRP A 104 -6.62 -3.53 -5.12
CA TRP A 104 -6.42 -4.08 -3.79
C TRP A 104 -6.31 -3.00 -2.73
N VAL A 105 -5.62 -1.90 -3.07
CA VAL A 105 -5.56 -0.75 -2.15
C VAL A 105 -6.96 -0.25 -1.85
N LYS A 106 -7.79 -0.13 -2.86
CA LYS A 106 -9.16 0.33 -2.68
C LYS A 106 -9.96 -0.63 -1.81
N LYS A 107 -9.85 -1.93 -2.07
CA LYS A 107 -10.54 -2.94 -1.27
C LYS A 107 -10.13 -2.88 0.20
N VAL A 108 -8.83 -2.81 0.45
CA VAL A 108 -8.33 -2.81 1.82
C VAL A 108 -8.74 -1.54 2.52
N ARG A 109 -8.68 -0.42 1.82
CA ARG A 109 -9.09 0.86 2.39
C ARG A 109 -10.55 0.84 2.80
N GLU A 110 -11.41 0.33 1.93
CA GLU A 110 -12.83 0.25 2.21
C GLU A 110 -13.13 -0.70 3.36
N ALA A 111 -12.47 -1.84 3.38
CA ALA A 111 -12.65 -2.80 4.46
C ALA A 111 -12.18 -2.24 5.79
N HIS A 112 -11.09 -1.50 5.78
CA HIS A 112 -10.56 -0.89 6.99
C HIS A 112 -11.53 0.18 7.53
N ALA A 113 -12.06 1.00 6.65
CA ALA A 113 -13.02 2.03 7.04
C ALA A 113 -14.26 1.40 7.66
N LEU A 114 -14.72 0.29 7.07
CA LEU A 114 -15.88 -0.42 7.58
C LEU A 114 -15.59 -1.01 8.97
N ASN A 115 -14.41 -1.57 9.16
CA ASN A 115 -14.02 -2.12 10.45
C ASN A 115 -13.95 -1.05 11.53
N LEU A 116 -13.42 0.12 11.21
CA LEU A 116 -13.38 1.22 12.16
C LEU A 116 -14.77 1.64 12.58
N THR A 117 -15.68 1.67 11.63
CA THR A 117 -17.07 2.00 11.92
C THR A 117 -17.69 0.99 12.87
N ARG A 118 -17.42 -0.30 12.66
CA ARG A 118 -17.95 -1.33 13.53
C ARG A 118 -17.34 -1.30 14.93
N MET A 119 -16.07 -0.98 15.01
CA MET A 119 -15.37 -0.98 16.28
C MET A 119 -15.69 0.23 17.13
N ASN A 120 -16.16 1.31 16.52
CA ASN A 120 -16.47 2.55 17.22
C ASN A 120 -17.83 3.09 16.81
N PRO A 121 -18.89 2.41 17.22
CA PRO A 121 -20.22 2.84 16.79
C PRO A 121 -20.57 4.25 17.24
N GLU A 122 -20.05 4.68 18.39
CA GLU A 122 -20.33 6.04 18.84
C GLU A 122 -19.76 7.07 17.91
N LYS A 123 -18.61 6.78 17.35
CA LYS A 123 -18.05 7.70 16.39
C LYS A 123 -18.89 7.79 15.15
N LYS A 124 -19.49 6.68 14.80
CA LYS A 124 -20.27 6.64 13.64
C LYS A 124 -21.49 7.46 13.76
N GLU A 125 -22.20 7.38 14.88
CA GLU A 125 -23.35 8.05 15.01
C GLU A 125 -23.40 8.82 16.11
N VAL A 126 -22.79 8.74 16.80
CA VAL A 126 -23.02 9.45 17.81
C VAL A 126 -24.11 9.13 18.50
N THR A 127 -24.63 8.34 18.85
CA THR A 127 -25.39 7.72 19.29
C THR A 127 -25.55 7.01 19.90
N HIS A 128 -25.57 6.35 20.19
CA HIS A 128 -25.82 5.39 20.94
C HIS A 128 -25.87 4.70 21.61
N ILE A 129 -25.89 4.50 21.92
CA ILE A 129 -26.01 3.66 22.63
C ILE A 129 -25.94 2.93 23.14
N GLU A 130 -25.71 2.93 23.02
CA GLU A 130 -25.85 2.07 23.48
C GLU A 130 -25.68 1.42 23.75
N GLU A 131 -25.48 1.61 23.71
CA GLU A 131 -25.63 0.73 24.04
C GLU A 131 -25.42 0.14 24.30
N GLU A 132 -25.26 0.32 24.36
CA GLU A 132 -25.44 -0.48 24.75
C GLU A 132 -25.06 -0.94 25.08
N SER A 133 -24.82 -0.53 25.24
CA SER A 133 -24.84 -1.15 25.59
C SER A 133 -24.51 -1.60 25.93
N LYS A 134 -24.32 -1.49 26.18
CA LYS A 134 -24.45 -2.00 26.45
C LYS A 134 -24.35 -2.72 26.68
N HIS A 135 -24.14 -2.41 26.79
CA HIS A 135 -24.48 -3.00 26.83
C HIS A 135 -24.30 -3.57 26.90
N LEU A 136 -24.20 -3.45 27.02
CA LEU A 136 -24.24 -3.90 26.85
C LEU A 136 -23.88 -4.18 26.70
N GLY A 137 -23.71 -3.98 26.67
CA GLY A 137 -23.52 -4.18 26.28
C GLY A 137 -23.11 -4.06 26.13
N SER A 138 -23.13 -3.91 26.38
CA SER A 138 -23.14 -3.76 25.99
C SER A 138 -23.15 -3.97 25.81
#